data_0fec854e563356e94225eea30f7b069f
#
_entry.id   0fec854e563356e94225eea30f7b069f
#
_cell.length_a   1.000
_cell.length_b   1.000
_cell.length_c   1.000
_cell.angle_alpha   90.00
_cell.angle_beta   90.00
_cell.angle_gamma   90.00
#
_symmetry.space_group_name_H-M   'P 1'
#
loop_
_entity.id
_entity.type
_entity.pdbx_description
1 polymer ?
#
loop_
_entity_poly.entity_id
_entity_poly.type
_entity_poly.pdbx_seq_one_letter_code
_entity_poly.pdbx_strand_id
1 'polypeptide(L)'
;MTIMCVAVAIASIAIALFLEAPAQASWFYAALSAVLHVGYNLFLVRSYKVGDLGQTYPISRGSSPVLITLAASFFAGETVGPVAMIGILLVSGGIISLAFRGRKLAVPSLPYALGTGCFIAAYSVTDGIGVRLSGAPMAYTVWMCALWGVLMPLVYVGVRDTKSLCSLRPGFMSAFIGGLVSLLAYGIVIYAMSAAPMGAVSALRETSVLFAVLIGYFFLGETLTVRKILACAVIAVGTIIIG
;
A
#
# COMPACT_ATOMS: atom_id res chain seq x y z
N MET A 1 -11.49 -5.66 -6.99
CA MET A 1 -10.91 -5.78 -5.65
C MET A 1 -11.15 -7.15 -5.02
N THR A 2 -12.38 -7.60 -4.79
CA THR A 2 -12.66 -8.92 -4.20
C THR A 2 -12.02 -10.08 -4.97
N ILE A 3 -12.07 -10.10 -6.31
CA ILE A 3 -11.40 -11.13 -7.14
C ILE A 3 -9.88 -11.13 -6.93
N MET A 4 -9.27 -9.95 -6.82
CA MET A 4 -7.83 -9.83 -6.51
C MET A 4 -7.51 -10.47 -5.15
N CYS A 5 -8.34 -10.20 -4.13
CA CYS A 5 -8.15 -10.79 -2.80
C CYS A 5 -8.30 -12.31 -2.82
N VAL A 6 -9.27 -12.85 -3.58
CA VAL A 6 -9.41 -14.29 -3.78
C VAL A 6 -8.18 -14.89 -4.46
N ALA A 7 -7.65 -14.24 -5.50
CA ALA A 7 -6.43 -14.69 -6.17
C ALA A 7 -5.23 -14.71 -5.21
N VAL A 8 -5.09 -13.65 -4.39
CA VAL A 8 -4.05 -13.57 -3.35
C VAL A 8 -4.23 -14.69 -2.33
N ALA A 9 -5.45 -14.95 -1.86
CA ALA A 9 -5.73 -16.03 -0.90
C ALA A 9 -5.33 -17.40 -1.46
N ILE A 10 -5.79 -17.72 -2.68
CA ILE A 10 -5.49 -19.01 -3.33
C ILE A 10 -3.98 -19.19 -3.50
N ALA A 11 -3.29 -18.20 -4.06
CA ALA A 11 -1.85 -18.27 -4.28
C ALA A 11 -1.09 -18.36 -2.95
N SER A 12 -1.46 -17.56 -1.96
CA SER A 12 -0.81 -17.55 -0.64
C SER A 12 -1.02 -18.88 0.09
N ILE A 13 -2.23 -19.44 0.09
CA ILE A 13 -2.49 -20.75 0.71
C ILE A 13 -1.69 -21.84 0.00
N ALA A 14 -1.66 -21.83 -1.34
CA ALA A 14 -0.89 -22.80 -2.11
C ALA A 14 0.63 -22.74 -1.79
N ILE A 15 1.18 -21.53 -1.66
CA ILE A 15 2.61 -21.35 -1.30
C ILE A 15 2.85 -21.73 0.17
N ALA A 16 1.90 -21.43 1.07
CA ALA A 16 2.02 -21.74 2.50
C ALA A 16 2.17 -23.23 2.78
N LEU A 17 1.62 -24.11 1.91
CA LEU A 17 1.75 -25.57 2.04
C LEU A 17 3.19 -26.06 1.86
N PHE A 18 4.07 -25.26 1.24
CA PHE A 18 5.47 -25.59 0.98
C PHE A 18 6.46 -24.86 1.90
N LEU A 19 5.96 -23.98 2.78
CA LEU A 19 6.79 -23.19 3.67
C LEU A 19 6.53 -23.60 5.13
N GLU A 20 7.59 -23.58 5.92
CA GLU A 20 7.45 -23.70 7.38
C GLU A 20 6.66 -22.50 7.93
N ALA A 21 5.86 -22.75 8.97
CA ALA A 21 5.08 -21.71 9.60
C ALA A 21 6.02 -20.65 10.23
N PRO A 22 5.67 -19.36 10.17
CA PRO A 22 6.46 -18.32 10.82
C PRO A 22 6.42 -18.48 12.34
N ALA A 23 7.41 -17.91 13.06
CA ALA A 23 7.48 -17.98 14.51
C ALA A 23 6.18 -17.49 15.19
N GLN A 24 5.78 -18.17 16.26
CA GLN A 24 4.50 -17.93 16.96
C GLN A 24 4.32 -16.46 17.37
N ALA A 25 5.39 -15.77 17.76
CA ALA A 25 5.35 -14.36 18.12
C ALA A 25 4.84 -13.42 17.01
N SER A 26 4.94 -13.83 15.73
CA SER A 26 4.51 -13.00 14.59
C SER A 26 3.02 -13.15 14.21
N TRP A 27 2.33 -14.19 14.70
CA TRP A 27 0.93 -14.47 14.33
C TRP A 27 -0.05 -13.36 14.72
N PHE A 28 0.16 -12.77 15.91
CA PHE A 28 -0.63 -11.61 16.34
C PHE A 28 -0.53 -10.46 15.32
N TYR A 29 0.68 -10.16 14.87
CA TYR A 29 0.93 -9.09 13.90
C TYR A 29 0.34 -9.43 12.53
N ALA A 30 0.43 -10.67 12.08
CA ALA A 30 -0.17 -11.12 10.83
C ALA A 30 -1.71 -10.99 10.86
N ALA A 31 -2.35 -11.39 11.95
CA ALA A 31 -3.80 -11.26 12.13
C ALA A 31 -4.23 -9.78 12.22
N LEU A 32 -3.52 -8.98 13.02
CA LEU A 32 -3.79 -7.55 13.15
C LEU A 32 -3.62 -6.83 11.81
N SER A 33 -2.56 -7.11 11.06
CA SER A 33 -2.32 -6.55 9.74
C SER A 33 -3.45 -6.92 8.76
N ALA A 34 -3.93 -8.17 8.76
CA ALA A 34 -5.05 -8.58 7.92
C ALA A 34 -6.32 -7.76 8.19
N VAL A 35 -6.63 -7.49 9.47
CA VAL A 35 -7.75 -6.62 9.87
C VAL A 35 -7.54 -5.18 9.43
N LEU A 36 -6.34 -4.63 9.62
CA LEU A 36 -5.98 -3.28 9.21
C LEU A 36 -6.07 -3.10 7.68
N HIS A 37 -5.71 -4.12 6.91
CA HIS A 37 -5.89 -4.14 5.45
C HIS A 37 -7.36 -4.09 5.03
N VAL A 38 -8.26 -4.73 5.78
CA VAL A 38 -9.71 -4.57 5.54
C VAL A 38 -10.14 -3.12 5.79
N GLY A 39 -9.72 -2.54 6.93
CA GLY A 39 -9.97 -1.13 7.23
C GLY A 39 -9.45 -0.19 6.13
N TYR A 40 -8.21 -0.39 5.70
CA TYR A 40 -7.62 0.32 4.56
C TYR A 40 -8.51 0.24 3.31
N ASN A 41 -8.96 -0.95 2.93
CA ASN A 41 -9.79 -1.15 1.74
C ASN A 41 -11.14 -0.44 1.85
N LEU A 42 -11.77 -0.45 3.02
CA LEU A 42 -13.06 0.24 3.26
C LEU A 42 -12.90 1.77 3.16
N PHE A 43 -11.85 2.33 3.78
CA PHE A 43 -11.54 3.76 3.69
C PHE A 43 -11.17 4.18 2.27
N LEU A 44 -10.38 3.38 1.56
CA LEU A 44 -10.01 3.61 0.17
C LEU A 44 -11.24 3.68 -0.74
N VAL A 45 -12.15 2.69 -0.64
CA VAL A 45 -13.39 2.67 -1.42
C VAL A 45 -14.26 3.89 -1.10
N ARG A 46 -14.33 4.29 0.18
CA ARG A 46 -15.08 5.46 0.60
C ARG A 46 -14.47 6.76 0.06
N SER A 47 -13.15 6.85 0.13
CA SER A 47 -12.38 8.00 -0.37
C SER A 47 -12.63 8.23 -1.87
N TYR A 48 -12.69 7.14 -2.67
CA TYR A 48 -12.96 7.22 -4.10
C TYR A 48 -14.43 7.51 -4.45
N LYS A 49 -15.37 7.22 -3.55
CA LYS A 49 -16.77 7.58 -3.74
C LYS A 49 -17.07 9.04 -3.45
N VAL A 50 -16.33 9.66 -2.53
CA VAL A 50 -16.58 11.01 -2.05
C VAL A 50 -15.72 12.05 -2.75
N GLY A 51 -14.54 11.64 -3.27
CA GLY A 51 -13.55 12.56 -3.83
C GLY A 51 -13.07 12.20 -5.24
N ASP A 52 -12.35 13.15 -5.83
CA ASP A 52 -11.64 12.93 -7.10
C ASP A 52 -10.40 12.04 -6.84
N LEU A 53 -10.26 10.97 -7.60
CA LEU A 53 -9.13 10.05 -7.56
C LEU A 53 -7.79 10.79 -7.70
N GLY A 54 -7.74 11.79 -8.56
CA GLY A 54 -6.54 12.59 -8.80
C GLY A 54 -6.09 13.45 -7.62
N GLN A 55 -6.94 13.61 -6.59
CA GLN A 55 -6.60 14.28 -5.33
C GLN A 55 -6.43 13.31 -4.17
N THR A 56 -7.40 12.41 -3.98
CA THR A 56 -7.42 11.50 -2.84
C THR A 56 -6.28 10.50 -2.85
N TYR A 57 -5.92 9.97 -4.02
CA TYR A 57 -4.83 9.02 -4.15
C TYR A 57 -3.46 9.62 -3.80
N PRO A 58 -3.03 10.79 -4.35
CA PRO A 58 -1.75 11.38 -3.97
C PRO A 58 -1.71 11.81 -2.49
N ILE A 59 -2.82 12.24 -1.91
CA ILE A 59 -2.84 12.62 -0.48
C ILE A 59 -2.63 11.39 0.41
N SER A 60 -3.35 10.30 0.17
CA SER A 60 -3.22 9.09 0.97
C SER A 60 -1.84 8.43 0.82
N ARG A 61 -1.32 8.39 -0.41
CA ARG A 61 -0.01 7.78 -0.70
C ARG A 61 1.15 8.66 -0.26
N GLY A 62 1.05 9.96 -0.46
CA GLY A 62 2.10 10.90 -0.07
C GLY A 62 2.20 11.12 1.43
N SER A 63 1.10 10.98 2.19
CA SER A 63 1.16 11.06 3.65
C SER A 63 1.75 9.79 4.30
N SER A 64 1.60 8.62 3.65
CA SER A 64 1.96 7.33 4.27
C SER A 64 3.44 7.19 4.65
N PRO A 65 4.47 7.58 3.87
CA PRO A 65 5.87 7.38 4.28
C PRO A 65 6.24 8.18 5.54
N VAL A 66 5.72 9.40 5.67
CA VAL A 66 5.94 10.21 6.88
C VAL A 66 5.24 9.59 8.09
N LEU A 67 3.98 9.17 7.93
CA LEU A 67 3.23 8.52 9.00
C LEU A 67 3.85 7.19 9.42
N ILE A 68 4.37 6.39 8.47
CA ILE A 68 5.10 5.15 8.76
C ILE A 68 6.36 5.45 9.54
N THR A 69 7.14 6.45 9.12
CA THR A 69 8.38 6.83 9.81
C THR A 69 8.11 7.24 11.26
N LEU A 70 7.11 8.07 11.48
CA LEU A 70 6.71 8.50 12.83
C LEU A 70 6.22 7.32 13.68
N ALA A 71 5.34 6.48 13.11
CA ALA A 71 4.81 5.33 13.82
C ALA A 71 5.89 4.26 14.09
N ALA A 72 6.80 4.00 13.14
CA ALA A 72 7.92 3.08 13.33
C ALA A 72 8.90 3.58 14.39
N SER A 73 9.15 4.88 14.47
CA SER A 73 9.95 5.47 15.54
C SER A 73 9.31 5.24 16.92
N PHE A 74 7.99 5.39 17.01
CA PHE A 74 7.28 5.26 18.29
C PHE A 74 7.07 3.80 18.72
N PHE A 75 6.62 2.92 17.77
CA PHE A 75 6.23 1.55 18.11
C PHE A 75 7.34 0.51 17.92
N ALA A 76 8.29 0.77 17.01
CA ALA A 76 9.39 -0.15 16.71
C ALA A 76 10.75 0.38 17.14
N GLY A 77 10.84 1.59 17.73
CA GLY A 77 12.08 2.21 18.14
C GLY A 77 13.04 2.53 16.98
N GLU A 78 12.53 2.62 15.75
CA GLU A 78 13.36 2.94 14.59
C GLU A 78 13.83 4.40 14.61
N THR A 79 15.11 4.59 14.34
CA THR A 79 15.68 5.91 14.14
C THR A 79 16.06 6.09 12.67
N VAL A 80 15.55 7.14 12.05
CA VAL A 80 15.89 7.51 10.68
C VAL A 80 16.85 8.67 10.70
N GLY A 81 17.98 8.52 10.03
CA GLY A 81 18.98 9.61 9.94
C GLY A 81 18.39 10.86 9.26
N PRO A 82 18.95 12.07 9.57
CA PRO A 82 18.39 13.33 9.06
C PRO A 82 18.39 13.41 7.53
N VAL A 83 19.36 12.82 6.87
CA VAL A 83 19.45 12.79 5.40
C VAL A 83 18.31 11.97 4.81
N ALA A 84 18.07 10.75 5.32
CA ALA A 84 16.97 9.92 4.87
C ALA A 84 15.60 10.56 5.20
N MET A 85 15.48 11.27 6.32
CA MET A 85 14.26 12.03 6.65
C MET A 85 13.98 13.13 5.62
N ILE A 86 14.98 13.86 5.17
CA ILE A 86 14.84 14.85 4.09
C ILE A 86 14.33 14.15 2.81
N GLY A 87 14.94 13.02 2.45
CA GLY A 87 14.49 12.23 1.30
C GLY A 87 13.03 11.79 1.40
N ILE A 88 12.60 11.26 2.56
CA ILE A 88 11.22 10.88 2.82
C ILE A 88 10.26 12.07 2.67
N LEU A 89 10.64 13.24 3.21
CA LEU A 89 9.82 14.45 3.09
C LEU A 89 9.72 14.96 1.65
N LEU A 90 10.80 14.87 0.86
CA LEU A 90 10.79 15.20 -0.56
C LEU A 90 9.87 14.26 -1.36
N VAL A 91 9.98 12.95 -1.15
CA VAL A 91 9.10 11.97 -1.81
C VAL A 91 7.64 12.26 -1.45
N SER A 92 7.32 12.40 -0.18
CA SER A 92 5.97 12.67 0.30
C SER A 92 5.42 13.99 -0.24
N GLY A 93 6.19 15.07 -0.17
CA GLY A 93 5.82 16.38 -0.70
C GLY A 93 5.62 16.38 -2.21
N GLY A 94 6.52 15.70 -2.95
CA GLY A 94 6.42 15.52 -4.39
C GLY A 94 5.09 14.84 -4.79
N ILE A 95 4.72 13.75 -4.10
CA ILE A 95 3.46 13.05 -4.37
C ILE A 95 2.25 13.90 -4.00
N ILE A 96 2.25 14.52 -2.83
CA ILE A 96 1.14 15.39 -2.38
C ILE A 96 0.97 16.57 -3.35
N SER A 97 2.05 17.10 -3.93
CA SER A 97 1.99 18.19 -4.91
C SER A 97 1.15 17.84 -6.15
N LEU A 98 1.06 16.54 -6.50
CA LEU A 98 0.23 16.06 -7.62
C LEU A 98 -1.28 16.20 -7.33
N ALA A 99 -1.70 16.27 -6.05
CA ALA A 99 -3.10 16.48 -5.68
C ALA A 99 -3.58 17.90 -6.05
N PHE A 100 -2.69 18.88 -6.09
CA PHE A 100 -3.03 20.29 -6.35
C PHE A 100 -3.08 20.62 -7.84
N ARG A 101 -4.00 20.03 -8.59
CA ARG A 101 -4.17 20.23 -10.04
C ARG A 101 -4.89 21.54 -10.42
N GLY A 102 -4.73 22.63 -9.66
CA GLY A 102 -5.43 23.90 -9.92
C GLY A 102 -6.94 23.87 -9.62
N ARG A 103 -7.47 22.78 -9.11
CA ARG A 103 -8.82 22.65 -8.57
C ARG A 103 -8.81 22.89 -7.06
N LYS A 104 -9.91 23.42 -6.55
CA LYS A 104 -10.12 23.50 -5.07
C LYS A 104 -10.07 22.11 -4.49
N LEU A 105 -9.37 21.95 -3.36
CA LEU A 105 -9.37 20.68 -2.62
C LEU A 105 -10.80 20.28 -2.28
N ALA A 106 -11.16 19.05 -2.59
CA ALA A 106 -12.42 18.48 -2.17
C ALA A 106 -12.36 18.19 -0.66
N VAL A 107 -12.62 19.20 0.14
CA VAL A 107 -12.56 19.14 1.62
C VAL A 107 -13.28 17.92 2.20
N PRO A 108 -14.45 17.49 1.67
CA PRO A 108 -15.15 16.31 2.19
C PRO A 108 -14.39 14.98 2.02
N SER A 109 -13.47 14.88 1.04
CA SER A 109 -12.69 13.65 0.81
C SER A 109 -11.40 13.57 1.63
N LEU A 110 -10.93 14.70 2.15
CA LEU A 110 -9.67 14.81 2.88
C LEU A 110 -9.58 13.87 4.11
N PRO A 111 -10.59 13.79 5.00
CA PRO A 111 -10.52 12.86 6.14
C PRO A 111 -10.44 11.38 5.71
N TYR A 112 -11.09 11.01 4.60
CA TYR A 112 -11.00 9.65 4.07
C TYR A 112 -9.63 9.37 3.43
N ALA A 113 -9.04 10.34 2.73
CA ALA A 113 -7.71 10.21 2.17
C ALA A 113 -6.63 10.10 3.26
N LEU A 114 -6.67 10.95 4.27
CA LEU A 114 -5.76 10.88 5.43
C LEU A 114 -5.99 9.62 6.25
N GLY A 115 -7.25 9.24 6.51
CA GLY A 115 -7.58 7.98 7.17
C GLY A 115 -7.03 6.77 6.42
N THR A 116 -7.11 6.76 5.08
CA THR A 116 -6.46 5.75 4.24
C THR A 116 -4.95 5.72 4.46
N GLY A 117 -4.30 6.90 4.51
CA GLY A 117 -2.86 7.03 4.82
C GLY A 117 -2.51 6.50 6.22
N CYS A 118 -3.35 6.76 7.23
CA CYS A 118 -3.18 6.22 8.58
C CYS A 118 -3.29 4.69 8.60
N PHE A 119 -4.25 4.10 7.89
CA PHE A 119 -4.35 2.65 7.77
C PHE A 119 -3.13 2.05 7.04
N ILE A 120 -2.61 2.73 5.99
CA ILE A 120 -1.38 2.32 5.32
C ILE A 120 -0.22 2.31 6.32
N ALA A 121 -0.08 3.35 7.14
CA ALA A 121 0.95 3.41 8.17
C ALA A 121 0.77 2.32 9.23
N ALA A 122 -0.44 2.12 9.72
CA ALA A 122 -0.74 1.13 10.74
C ALA A 122 -0.39 -0.30 10.28
N TYR A 123 -0.90 -0.75 9.12
CA TYR A 123 -0.58 -2.09 8.67
C TYR A 123 0.91 -2.25 8.29
N SER A 124 1.54 -1.21 7.70
CA SER A 124 2.96 -1.30 7.31
C SER A 124 3.88 -1.42 8.52
N VAL A 125 3.62 -0.69 9.61
CA VAL A 125 4.40 -0.83 10.85
C VAL A 125 4.13 -2.17 11.52
N THR A 126 2.87 -2.60 11.55
CA THR A 126 2.48 -3.93 12.06
C THR A 126 3.22 -5.04 11.30
N ASP A 127 3.26 -4.97 9.97
CA ASP A 127 3.97 -5.94 9.13
C ASP A 127 5.48 -5.86 9.31
N GLY A 128 6.04 -4.66 9.43
CA GLY A 128 7.46 -4.47 9.66
C GLY A 128 7.92 -5.06 10.99
N ILE A 129 7.12 -4.93 12.08
CA ILE A 129 7.39 -5.58 13.36
C ILE A 129 7.19 -7.10 13.24
N GLY A 130 6.08 -7.52 12.65
CA GLY A 130 5.72 -8.92 12.51
C GLY A 130 6.72 -9.72 11.70
N VAL A 131 7.21 -9.18 10.57
CA VAL A 131 8.19 -9.86 9.72
C VAL A 131 9.54 -10.04 10.42
N ARG A 132 9.97 -9.08 11.22
CA ARG A 132 11.23 -9.18 11.99
C ARG A 132 11.13 -10.22 13.10
N LEU A 133 9.96 -10.36 13.72
CA LEU A 133 9.70 -11.38 14.74
C LEU A 133 9.48 -12.78 14.15
N SER A 134 9.20 -12.87 12.85
CA SER A 134 8.84 -14.14 12.21
C SER A 134 10.00 -15.08 11.99
N GLY A 135 11.24 -14.55 11.87
CA GLY A 135 12.41 -15.32 11.45
C GLY A 135 12.35 -15.85 10.00
N ALA A 136 11.19 -15.73 9.33
CA ALA A 136 10.92 -16.24 7.98
C ALA A 136 10.05 -15.25 7.18
N PRO A 137 10.63 -14.22 6.55
CA PRO A 137 9.88 -13.15 5.89
C PRO A 137 8.89 -13.63 4.83
N MET A 138 9.26 -14.64 4.04
CA MET A 138 8.39 -15.22 3.02
C MET A 138 7.17 -15.90 3.66
N ALA A 139 7.37 -16.71 4.69
CA ALA A 139 6.29 -17.38 5.39
C ALA A 139 5.34 -16.37 6.05
N TYR A 140 5.87 -15.35 6.74
CA TYR A 140 5.06 -14.28 7.32
C TYR A 140 4.17 -13.62 6.26
N THR A 141 4.78 -13.19 5.15
CA THR A 141 4.06 -12.51 4.06
C THR A 141 2.92 -13.36 3.52
N VAL A 142 3.20 -14.63 3.25
CA VAL A 142 2.24 -15.56 2.66
C VAL A 142 1.08 -15.82 3.62
N TRP A 143 1.34 -16.07 4.91
CA TRP A 143 0.30 -16.29 5.90
C TRP A 143 -0.55 -15.05 6.17
N MET A 144 0.07 -13.87 6.28
CA MET A 144 -0.65 -12.62 6.42
C MET A 144 -1.55 -12.34 5.20
N CYS A 145 -1.01 -12.52 3.98
CA CYS A 145 -1.78 -12.34 2.74
C CYS A 145 -2.92 -13.37 2.60
N ALA A 146 -2.72 -14.60 3.06
CA ALA A 146 -3.78 -15.61 3.12
C ALA A 146 -4.92 -15.17 4.05
N LEU A 147 -4.60 -14.72 5.27
CA LEU A 147 -5.58 -14.21 6.23
C LEU A 147 -6.36 -13.02 5.66
N TRP A 148 -5.68 -12.00 5.14
CA TRP A 148 -6.33 -10.86 4.52
C TRP A 148 -7.15 -11.24 3.28
N GLY A 149 -6.59 -12.09 2.43
CA GLY A 149 -7.22 -12.55 1.20
C GLY A 149 -8.51 -13.35 1.43
N VAL A 150 -8.64 -14.06 2.56
CA VAL A 150 -9.85 -14.73 3.00
C VAL A 150 -10.81 -13.76 3.70
N LEU A 151 -10.30 -12.89 4.57
CA LEU A 151 -11.12 -11.98 5.37
C LEU A 151 -11.87 -10.97 4.50
N MET A 152 -11.25 -10.45 3.45
CA MET A 152 -11.87 -9.43 2.59
C MET A 152 -13.10 -9.93 1.81
N PRO A 153 -13.10 -11.11 1.16
CA PRO A 153 -14.32 -11.69 0.59
C PRO A 153 -15.42 -11.95 1.62
N LEU A 154 -15.09 -12.40 2.83
CA LEU A 154 -16.06 -12.61 3.91
C LEU A 154 -16.75 -11.30 4.30
N VAL A 155 -15.99 -10.21 4.47
CA VAL A 155 -16.55 -8.88 4.72
C VAL A 155 -17.43 -8.41 3.56
N TYR A 156 -17.01 -8.69 2.31
CA TYR A 156 -17.80 -8.33 1.14
C TYR A 156 -19.15 -9.03 1.12
N VAL A 157 -19.19 -10.35 1.40
CA VAL A 157 -20.43 -11.13 1.47
C VAL A 157 -21.31 -10.66 2.62
N GLY A 158 -20.75 -10.29 3.77
CA GLY A 158 -21.50 -9.77 4.92
C GLY A 158 -22.12 -8.38 4.68
N VAL A 159 -21.54 -7.58 3.78
CA VAL A 159 -22.00 -6.20 3.50
C VAL A 159 -22.87 -6.11 2.24
N ARG A 160 -22.68 -7.00 1.28
CA ARG A 160 -23.43 -7.05 0.01
C ARG A 160 -24.09 -8.40 -0.23
N ASP A 161 -25.22 -8.37 -0.92
CA ASP A 161 -25.95 -9.57 -1.35
C ASP A 161 -25.07 -10.43 -2.28
N THR A 162 -25.09 -11.76 -2.05
CA THR A 162 -24.32 -12.76 -2.83
C THR A 162 -24.61 -12.73 -4.33
N LYS A 163 -25.79 -12.25 -4.74
CA LYS A 163 -26.15 -12.03 -6.17
C LYS A 163 -25.19 -11.09 -6.89
N SER A 164 -24.53 -10.18 -6.17
CA SER A 164 -23.52 -9.26 -6.73
C SER A 164 -22.21 -9.96 -7.13
N LEU A 165 -21.95 -11.19 -6.65
CA LEU A 165 -20.77 -11.98 -7.04
C LEU A 165 -20.90 -12.53 -8.48
N CYS A 166 -22.11 -12.80 -8.94
CA CYS A 166 -22.33 -13.30 -10.31
C CYS A 166 -22.08 -12.25 -11.40
N SER A 167 -22.07 -10.97 -11.05
CA SER A 167 -21.79 -9.87 -11.98
C SER A 167 -20.30 -9.59 -12.21
N LEU A 168 -19.38 -10.32 -11.53
CA LEU A 168 -17.94 -10.10 -11.56
C LEU A 168 -17.21 -10.72 -12.76
N ARG A 169 -17.93 -11.33 -13.72
CA ARG A 169 -17.33 -12.02 -14.89
C ARG A 169 -16.46 -11.15 -15.81
N PRO A 170 -16.86 -9.91 -16.17
CA PRO A 170 -15.99 -9.04 -16.99
C PRO A 170 -14.72 -8.64 -16.21
N GLY A 171 -13.54 -8.94 -16.78
CA GLY A 171 -12.25 -8.56 -16.17
C GLY A 171 -11.73 -9.52 -15.09
N PHE A 172 -12.32 -10.72 -14.93
CA PHE A 172 -11.86 -11.70 -13.94
C PHE A 172 -10.37 -12.02 -14.09
N MET A 173 -9.91 -12.33 -15.31
CA MET A 173 -8.50 -12.69 -15.56
C MET A 173 -7.55 -11.54 -15.23
N SER A 174 -7.87 -10.33 -15.64
CA SER A 174 -7.06 -9.14 -15.34
C SER A 174 -6.99 -8.87 -13.83
N ALA A 175 -8.11 -9.03 -13.12
CA ALA A 175 -8.15 -8.88 -11.67
C ALA A 175 -7.39 -10.01 -10.95
N PHE A 176 -7.46 -11.24 -11.46
CA PHE A 176 -6.72 -12.38 -10.91
C PHE A 176 -5.21 -12.19 -11.07
N ILE A 177 -4.73 -11.86 -12.27
CA ILE A 177 -3.31 -11.56 -12.54
C ILE A 177 -2.87 -10.36 -11.69
N GLY A 178 -3.68 -9.29 -11.61
CA GLY A 178 -3.40 -8.14 -10.75
C GLY A 178 -3.23 -8.52 -9.27
N GLY A 179 -3.99 -9.51 -8.78
CA GLY A 179 -3.83 -10.06 -7.44
C GLY A 179 -2.47 -10.74 -7.24
N LEU A 180 -2.05 -11.57 -8.18
CA LEU A 180 -0.73 -12.24 -8.14
C LEU A 180 0.42 -11.24 -8.18
N VAL A 181 0.36 -10.26 -9.06
CA VAL A 181 1.35 -9.18 -9.15
C VAL A 181 1.39 -8.37 -7.85
N SER A 182 0.22 -8.09 -7.25
CA SER A 182 0.13 -7.39 -5.97
C SER A 182 0.75 -8.19 -4.82
N LEU A 183 0.53 -9.52 -4.77
CA LEU A 183 1.17 -10.40 -3.80
C LEU A 183 2.69 -10.36 -3.91
N LEU A 184 3.22 -10.49 -5.13
CA LEU A 184 4.67 -10.41 -5.38
C LEU A 184 5.24 -9.03 -4.97
N ALA A 185 4.61 -7.95 -5.41
CA ALA A 185 5.05 -6.59 -5.11
C ALA A 185 5.05 -6.31 -3.61
N TYR A 186 3.99 -6.75 -2.91
CA TYR A 186 3.91 -6.55 -1.46
C TYR A 186 4.89 -7.46 -0.69
N GLY A 187 5.11 -8.68 -1.17
CA GLY A 187 6.11 -9.59 -0.62
C GLY A 187 7.52 -9.01 -0.67
N ILE A 188 7.89 -8.34 -1.77
CA ILE A 188 9.18 -7.64 -1.89
C ILE A 188 9.27 -6.50 -0.85
N VAL A 189 8.20 -5.74 -0.64
CA VAL A 189 8.17 -4.66 0.35
C VAL A 189 8.33 -5.19 1.78
N ILE A 190 7.60 -6.24 2.15
CA ILE A 190 7.71 -6.86 3.49
C ILE A 190 9.12 -7.45 3.69
N TYR A 191 9.66 -8.12 2.67
CA TYR A 191 11.03 -8.63 2.72
C TYR A 191 12.04 -7.49 2.95
N ALA A 192 11.92 -6.37 2.24
CA ALA A 192 12.78 -5.21 2.46
C ALA A 192 12.63 -4.61 3.87
N MET A 193 11.41 -4.59 4.43
CA MET A 193 11.15 -4.11 5.80
C MET A 193 11.75 -5.02 6.88
N SER A 194 12.10 -6.28 6.55
CA SER A 194 12.80 -7.15 7.50
C SER A 194 14.25 -6.70 7.77
N ALA A 195 14.88 -5.99 6.82
CA ALA A 195 16.29 -5.63 6.87
C ALA A 195 16.56 -4.11 6.85
N ALA A 196 15.57 -3.28 6.51
CA ALA A 196 15.73 -1.84 6.35
C ALA A 196 14.67 -1.05 7.11
N PRO A 197 14.88 0.26 7.40
CA PRO A 197 13.90 1.11 8.06
C PRO A 197 12.59 1.19 7.28
N MET A 198 11.47 0.99 7.98
CA MET A 198 10.13 0.89 7.36
C MET A 198 9.75 2.16 6.58
N GLY A 199 10.10 3.33 7.12
CA GLY A 199 9.83 4.63 6.47
C GLY A 199 10.59 4.79 5.15
N ALA A 200 11.87 4.39 5.11
CA ALA A 200 12.69 4.43 3.90
C ALA A 200 12.15 3.46 2.83
N VAL A 201 11.86 2.21 3.21
CA VAL A 201 11.26 1.21 2.31
C VAL A 201 9.92 1.72 1.74
N SER A 202 9.07 2.32 2.59
CA SER A 202 7.82 2.89 2.15
C SER A 202 8.01 4.05 1.16
N ALA A 203 8.94 4.96 1.42
CA ALA A 203 9.23 6.07 0.51
C ALA A 203 9.77 5.56 -0.84
N LEU A 204 10.68 4.58 -0.82
CA LEU A 204 11.18 3.94 -2.03
C LEU A 204 10.06 3.27 -2.85
N ARG A 205 9.11 2.62 -2.20
CA ARG A 205 7.92 2.03 -2.86
C ARG A 205 7.14 3.07 -3.66
N GLU A 206 7.11 4.31 -3.21
CA GLU A 206 6.37 5.38 -3.87
C GLU A 206 6.99 5.82 -5.21
N THR A 207 8.21 5.37 -5.56
CA THR A 207 8.76 5.55 -6.92
C THR A 207 7.87 4.95 -8.01
N SER A 208 6.97 4.01 -7.64
CA SER A 208 5.94 3.49 -8.52
C SER A 208 5.09 4.59 -9.19
N VAL A 209 4.96 5.75 -8.55
CA VAL A 209 4.27 6.93 -9.12
C VAL A 209 4.99 7.45 -10.37
N LEU A 210 6.34 7.40 -10.40
CA LEU A 210 7.12 7.80 -11.58
C LEU A 210 6.80 6.90 -12.77
N PHE A 211 6.78 5.58 -12.54
CA PHE A 211 6.39 4.60 -13.57
C PHE A 211 4.94 4.78 -14.02
N ALA A 212 4.03 5.07 -13.09
CA ALA A 212 2.63 5.32 -13.43
C ALA A 212 2.48 6.56 -14.34
N VAL A 213 3.25 7.63 -14.10
CA VAL A 213 3.25 8.83 -14.96
C VAL A 213 3.82 8.50 -16.33
N LEU A 214 4.89 7.70 -16.43
CA LEU A 214 5.47 7.28 -17.71
C LEU A 214 4.50 6.39 -18.51
N ILE A 215 3.87 5.42 -17.85
CA ILE A 215 2.85 4.56 -18.48
C ILE A 215 1.66 5.40 -18.96
N GLY A 216 1.19 6.35 -18.15
CA GLY A 216 0.14 7.29 -18.54
C GLY A 216 0.48 8.07 -19.79
N TYR A 217 1.72 8.55 -19.90
CA TYR A 217 2.19 9.28 -21.06
C TYR A 217 2.31 8.40 -22.31
N PHE A 218 3.03 7.26 -22.22
CA PHE A 218 3.33 6.43 -23.39
C PHE A 218 2.15 5.59 -23.90
N PHE A 219 1.32 5.08 -22.99
CA PHE A 219 0.27 4.11 -23.34
C PHE A 219 -1.15 4.69 -23.28
N LEU A 220 -1.39 5.73 -22.47
CA LEU A 220 -2.72 6.32 -22.31
C LEU A 220 -2.84 7.70 -22.98
N GLY A 221 -1.76 8.22 -23.60
CA GLY A 221 -1.77 9.52 -24.27
C GLY A 221 -1.96 10.71 -23.31
N GLU A 222 -1.65 10.54 -22.02
CA GLU A 222 -1.77 11.63 -21.04
C GLU A 222 -0.71 12.71 -21.29
N THR A 223 -1.09 13.98 -21.15
CA THR A 223 -0.14 15.09 -21.27
C THR A 223 0.78 15.20 -20.06
N LEU A 224 2.08 15.35 -20.33
CA LEU A 224 3.07 15.68 -19.31
C LEU A 224 3.05 17.19 -19.07
N THR A 225 2.42 17.62 -17.99
CA THR A 225 2.45 19.01 -17.57
C THR A 225 3.77 19.30 -16.84
N VAL A 226 4.25 20.54 -16.88
CA VAL A 226 5.46 20.98 -16.16
C VAL A 226 5.39 20.60 -14.68
N ARG A 227 4.21 20.70 -14.05
CA ARG A 227 3.98 20.32 -12.65
C ARG A 227 4.18 18.81 -12.41
N LYS A 228 3.70 17.94 -13.33
CA LYS A 228 3.96 16.49 -13.23
C LYS A 228 5.46 16.20 -13.31
N ILE A 229 6.18 16.87 -14.22
CA ILE A 229 7.62 16.71 -14.41
C ILE A 229 8.37 17.15 -13.14
N LEU A 230 8.05 18.33 -12.59
CA LEU A 230 8.67 18.82 -11.35
C LEU A 230 8.40 17.90 -10.16
N ALA A 231 7.17 17.42 -10.00
CA ALA A 231 6.84 16.45 -8.95
C ALA A 231 7.64 15.16 -9.09
N CYS A 232 7.74 14.61 -10.31
CA CYS A 232 8.57 13.43 -10.59
C CYS A 232 10.05 13.68 -10.29
N ALA A 233 10.59 14.85 -10.65
CA ALA A 233 11.97 15.22 -10.35
C ALA A 233 12.23 15.28 -8.83
N VAL A 234 11.33 15.91 -8.06
CA VAL A 234 11.43 15.98 -6.60
C VAL A 234 11.36 14.57 -5.97
N ILE A 235 10.46 13.71 -6.44
CA ILE A 235 10.36 12.32 -5.97
C ILE A 235 11.66 11.56 -6.28
N ALA A 236 12.20 11.70 -7.50
CA ALA A 236 13.43 11.03 -7.90
C ALA A 236 14.63 11.49 -7.05
N VAL A 237 14.79 12.81 -6.82
CA VAL A 237 15.83 13.36 -5.93
C VAL A 237 15.64 12.83 -4.51
N GLY A 238 14.43 12.86 -3.96
CA GLY A 238 14.16 12.31 -2.63
C GLY A 238 14.52 10.83 -2.52
N THR A 239 14.25 10.04 -3.56
CA THR A 239 14.59 8.62 -3.62
C THR A 239 16.11 8.38 -3.62
N ILE A 240 16.88 9.17 -4.39
CA ILE A 240 18.35 9.10 -4.45
C ILE A 240 18.97 9.48 -3.09
N ILE A 241 18.37 10.40 -2.37
CA ILE A 241 18.84 10.83 -1.04
C ILE A 241 18.61 9.74 0.03
N ILE A 242 17.58 8.89 -0.14
CA ILE A 242 17.28 7.80 0.80
C ILE A 242 18.22 6.61 0.63
N GLY A 243 18.61 6.28 -0.61
CA GLY A 243 19.49 5.14 -0.96
C GLY A 243 20.93 5.50 -0.93
#